data_82c5e271041a7ccc4bea53f66f0791a8
#
_entry.id   82c5e271041a7ccc4bea53f66f0791a8
#
_cell.length_a   1.000
_cell.length_b   1.000
_cell.length_c   1.000
_cell.angle_alpha   90.00
_cell.angle_beta   90.00
_cell.angle_gamma   90.00
#
_symmetry.space_group_name_H-M   'P 1'
#
loop_
_entity.id
_entity.type
_entity.pdbx_description
1 polymer ?
#
loop_
_entity_poly.entity_id
_entity_poly.type
_entity_poly.pdbx_seq_one_letter_code
_entity_poly.pdbx_strand_id
1 'polypeptide(L)'
;MAQHMAQQNAEGSCDLSTLVDASAELQHLVQTIWRLRQPDGCPWDREQTHRSIGKNMIEEAYEALDCIEADDAVHLREELGDVLMQVVLHAQIAADAGEFTLADVARDIDAKLIRRHPHVFGDVDADSSDEVLKIWNEVKLAERAAKDKAVAAGEAAPEGLLDGVPTHLPALMQAQKVSRKAAAVGFEWETVQDVWDEVAEERAEFEAEAPGSPEREMEFGDLLFALVNVARKEGIDAESALRASTAKFRRRWAAMEQMVADAHVDLAELSTHGLNDLWDAAKAEE
;
A
#
# COMPACT_ATOMS: atom_id res chain seq x y z
N MET A 1 -13.45 18.38 -5.71
CA MET A 1 -13.57 17.23 -6.64
C MET A 1 -14.18 16.00 -5.97
N ALA A 2 -13.72 15.54 -4.81
CA ALA A 2 -14.29 14.35 -4.14
C ALA A 2 -15.82 14.41 -3.87
N GLN A 3 -16.37 15.58 -3.54
CA GLN A 3 -17.82 15.74 -3.34
C GLN A 3 -18.65 15.70 -4.64
N HIS A 4 -18.04 15.95 -5.80
CA HIS A 4 -18.73 15.88 -7.10
C HIS A 4 -18.79 14.45 -7.64
N MET A 5 -17.80 13.61 -7.32
CA MET A 5 -17.80 12.19 -7.68
C MET A 5 -18.76 11.37 -6.80
N ALA A 6 -18.95 11.72 -5.53
CA ALA A 6 -19.89 11.03 -4.64
C ALA A 6 -21.37 11.24 -5.05
N GLN A 7 -21.71 12.33 -5.72
CA GLN A 7 -23.08 12.58 -6.21
C GLN A 7 -23.40 11.90 -7.53
N GLN A 8 -22.42 11.50 -8.34
CA GLN A 8 -22.64 10.76 -9.60
C GLN A 8 -22.84 9.24 -9.39
N ASN A 9 -22.46 8.69 -8.24
CA ASN A 9 -22.61 7.27 -7.93
C ASN A 9 -24.00 6.86 -7.42
N ALA A 10 -24.94 7.81 -7.26
CA ALA A 10 -26.27 7.52 -6.73
C ALA A 10 -27.30 7.02 -7.77
N GLU A 11 -26.98 7.00 -9.08
CA GLU A 11 -27.90 6.57 -10.15
C GLU A 11 -27.34 5.48 -11.09
N GLY A 12 -26.13 4.97 -10.84
CA GLY A 12 -25.56 3.88 -11.62
C GLY A 12 -25.90 2.53 -11.01
N SER A 13 -27.05 1.94 -11.30
CA SER A 13 -27.24 0.51 -11.10
C SER A 13 -26.20 -0.21 -11.96
N CYS A 14 -25.19 -0.83 -11.32
CA CYS A 14 -24.30 -1.74 -12.02
C CYS A 14 -25.17 -2.85 -12.63
N ASP A 15 -25.28 -2.88 -13.94
CA ASP A 15 -26.08 -3.89 -14.61
C ASP A 15 -25.39 -5.26 -14.37
N LEU A 16 -26.14 -6.23 -13.84
CA LEU A 16 -25.65 -7.59 -13.62
C LEU A 16 -25.09 -8.23 -14.90
N SER A 17 -25.45 -7.74 -16.08
CA SER A 17 -24.87 -8.19 -17.36
C SER A 17 -23.35 -7.95 -17.43
N THR A 18 -22.84 -6.86 -16.85
CA THR A 18 -21.39 -6.58 -16.82
C THR A 18 -20.62 -7.57 -15.95
N LEU A 19 -21.25 -8.16 -14.94
CA LEU A 19 -20.64 -9.20 -14.09
C LEU A 19 -20.51 -10.54 -14.84
N VAL A 20 -21.43 -10.85 -15.74
CA VAL A 20 -21.37 -12.07 -16.56
C VAL A 20 -20.20 -11.98 -17.54
N ASP A 21 -20.04 -10.83 -18.20
CA ASP A 21 -18.93 -10.61 -19.13
C ASP A 21 -17.57 -10.66 -18.40
N ALA A 22 -17.45 -10.02 -17.24
CA ALA A 22 -16.24 -10.06 -16.43
C ALA A 22 -15.88 -11.49 -15.98
N SER A 23 -16.87 -12.32 -15.65
CA SER A 23 -16.66 -13.73 -15.30
C SER A 23 -16.08 -14.54 -16.46
N ALA A 24 -16.59 -14.33 -17.67
CA ALA A 24 -16.09 -15.02 -18.86
C ALA A 24 -14.64 -14.63 -19.19
N GLU A 25 -14.33 -13.34 -19.15
CA GLU A 25 -12.98 -12.84 -19.42
C GLU A 25 -11.97 -13.29 -18.35
N LEU A 26 -12.36 -13.29 -17.07
CA LEU A 26 -11.51 -13.84 -15.99
C LEU A 26 -11.25 -15.33 -16.22
N GLN A 27 -12.24 -16.11 -16.65
CA GLN A 27 -12.06 -17.52 -16.98
C GLN A 27 -11.09 -17.72 -18.15
N HIS A 28 -11.16 -16.86 -19.18
CA HIS A 28 -10.21 -16.88 -20.29
C HIS A 28 -8.78 -16.59 -19.81
N LEU A 29 -8.58 -15.59 -18.97
CA LEU A 29 -7.28 -15.29 -18.39
C LEU A 29 -6.72 -16.49 -17.61
N VAL A 30 -7.53 -17.11 -16.76
CA VAL A 30 -7.13 -18.31 -16.01
C VAL A 30 -6.71 -19.44 -16.95
N GLN A 31 -7.47 -19.69 -18.03
CA GLN A 31 -7.12 -20.69 -19.03
C GLN A 31 -5.83 -20.36 -19.77
N THR A 32 -5.59 -19.08 -20.07
CA THR A 32 -4.37 -18.60 -20.72
C THR A 32 -3.15 -18.88 -19.82
N ILE A 33 -3.18 -18.47 -18.55
CA ILE A 33 -2.08 -18.72 -17.60
C ILE A 33 -1.86 -20.22 -17.40
N TRP A 34 -2.93 -21.01 -17.25
CA TRP A 34 -2.84 -22.47 -17.19
C TRP A 34 -2.12 -23.02 -18.43
N ARG A 35 -2.51 -22.56 -19.65
CA ARG A 35 -1.93 -23.02 -20.91
C ARG A 35 -0.46 -22.67 -21.06
N LEU A 36 -0.04 -21.49 -20.62
CA LEU A 36 1.36 -21.07 -20.62
C LEU A 36 2.23 -22.01 -19.79
N ARG A 37 1.72 -22.56 -18.72
CA ARG A 37 2.45 -23.46 -17.80
C ARG A 37 2.38 -24.94 -18.16
N GLN A 38 1.66 -25.33 -19.25
CA GLN A 38 1.65 -26.74 -19.69
C GLN A 38 3.00 -27.19 -20.24
N PRO A 39 3.28 -28.52 -20.34
CA PRO A 39 4.55 -29.07 -20.85
C PRO A 39 4.97 -28.53 -22.22
N ASP A 40 4.01 -28.21 -23.07
CA ASP A 40 4.16 -27.61 -24.40
C ASP A 40 3.82 -26.10 -24.42
N GLY A 41 3.76 -25.46 -23.26
CA GLY A 41 3.54 -24.02 -23.07
C GLY A 41 4.83 -23.21 -23.14
N CYS A 42 4.85 -22.06 -22.47
CA CYS A 42 6.01 -21.18 -22.43
C CYS A 42 7.09 -21.70 -21.47
N PRO A 43 8.33 -21.93 -21.91
CA PRO A 43 9.40 -22.41 -21.04
C PRO A 43 9.66 -21.46 -19.87
N TRP A 44 9.59 -20.15 -20.07
CA TRP A 44 9.81 -19.16 -19.03
C TRP A 44 8.74 -19.24 -17.93
N ASP A 45 7.44 -19.27 -18.30
CA ASP A 45 6.34 -19.32 -17.34
C ASP A 45 6.36 -20.63 -16.53
N ARG A 46 6.78 -21.71 -17.12
CA ARG A 46 6.89 -23.03 -16.47
C ARG A 46 7.93 -23.07 -15.36
N GLU A 47 9.03 -22.33 -15.52
CA GLU A 47 10.12 -22.25 -14.56
C GLU A 47 9.82 -21.32 -13.37
N GLN A 48 8.78 -20.48 -13.47
CA GLN A 48 8.45 -19.53 -12.42
C GLN A 48 7.98 -20.23 -11.14
N THR A 49 8.41 -19.66 -10.03
CA THR A 49 8.03 -20.02 -8.67
C THR A 49 7.48 -18.78 -7.94
N HIS A 50 6.78 -18.95 -6.82
CA HIS A 50 6.35 -17.84 -5.98
C HIS A 50 7.51 -16.87 -5.66
N ARG A 51 8.70 -17.41 -5.44
CA ARG A 51 9.87 -16.62 -5.06
C ARG A 51 10.48 -15.85 -6.23
N SER A 52 10.47 -16.44 -7.45
CA SER A 52 11.09 -15.78 -8.61
C SER A 52 10.30 -14.58 -9.12
N ILE A 53 8.95 -14.60 -8.98
CA ILE A 53 8.06 -13.54 -9.44
C ILE A 53 7.47 -12.68 -8.31
N GLY A 54 7.84 -12.95 -7.05
CA GLY A 54 7.31 -12.20 -5.90
C GLY A 54 7.59 -10.70 -5.96
N LYS A 55 8.72 -10.28 -6.56
CA LYS A 55 9.07 -8.88 -6.77
C LYS A 55 8.16 -8.19 -7.79
N ASN A 56 7.76 -8.90 -8.85
CA ASN A 56 6.91 -8.36 -9.90
C ASN A 56 5.53 -7.95 -9.35
N MET A 57 4.96 -8.76 -8.44
CA MET A 57 3.70 -8.38 -7.79
C MET A 57 3.77 -7.03 -7.06
N ILE A 58 4.92 -6.67 -6.49
CA ILE A 58 5.12 -5.37 -5.83
C ILE A 58 5.30 -4.28 -6.90
N GLU A 59 6.04 -4.55 -7.96
CA GLU A 59 6.29 -3.64 -9.09
C GLU A 59 4.96 -3.22 -9.72
N GLU A 60 4.13 -4.17 -10.18
CA GLU A 60 2.81 -3.89 -10.76
C GLU A 60 1.88 -3.11 -9.81
N ALA A 61 1.93 -3.43 -8.50
CA ALA A 61 1.14 -2.70 -7.52
C ALA A 61 1.59 -1.23 -7.38
N TYR A 62 2.88 -0.92 -7.53
CA TYR A 62 3.39 0.46 -7.53
C TYR A 62 3.10 1.18 -8.83
N GLU A 63 3.15 0.51 -9.99
CA GLU A 63 2.78 1.08 -11.28
C GLU A 63 1.30 1.44 -11.31
N ALA A 64 0.43 0.56 -10.80
CA ALA A 64 -0.97 0.89 -10.59
C ALA A 64 -1.18 2.09 -9.65
N LEU A 65 -0.38 2.20 -8.58
CA LEU A 65 -0.45 3.34 -7.66
C LEU A 65 0.01 4.64 -8.32
N ASP A 66 1.06 4.62 -9.14
CA ASP A 66 1.52 5.77 -9.90
C ASP A 66 0.43 6.29 -10.86
N CYS A 67 -0.30 5.38 -11.54
CA CYS A 67 -1.44 5.72 -12.39
C CYS A 67 -2.60 6.34 -11.58
N ILE A 68 -2.88 5.85 -10.38
CA ILE A 68 -3.90 6.42 -9.47
C ILE A 68 -3.50 7.84 -9.04
N GLU A 69 -2.23 8.04 -8.67
CA GLU A 69 -1.72 9.35 -8.25
C GLU A 69 -1.69 10.37 -9.41
N ALA A 70 -1.57 9.89 -10.66
CA ALA A 70 -1.60 10.70 -11.86
C ALA A 70 -3.01 10.94 -12.44
N ASP A 71 -4.08 10.38 -11.85
CA ASP A 71 -5.44 10.34 -12.40
C ASP A 71 -5.50 9.72 -13.83
N ASP A 72 -4.59 8.79 -14.15
CA ASP A 72 -4.47 8.14 -15.46
C ASP A 72 -5.29 6.84 -15.51
N ALA A 73 -6.57 6.97 -15.82
CA ALA A 73 -7.48 5.82 -15.90
C ALA A 73 -7.16 4.85 -17.06
N VAL A 74 -6.47 5.30 -18.10
CA VAL A 74 -6.14 4.47 -19.28
C VAL A 74 -5.04 3.48 -18.93
N HIS A 75 -3.93 3.94 -18.41
CA HIS A 75 -2.84 3.08 -17.97
C HIS A 75 -3.19 2.31 -16.69
N LEU A 76 -3.98 2.90 -15.76
CA LEU A 76 -4.45 2.17 -14.58
C LEU A 76 -5.18 0.85 -14.93
N ARG A 77 -5.92 0.82 -16.06
CA ARG A 77 -6.57 -0.41 -16.51
C ARG A 77 -5.55 -1.48 -16.92
N GLU A 78 -4.44 -1.09 -17.52
CA GLU A 78 -3.33 -1.97 -17.89
C GLU A 78 -2.68 -2.53 -16.63
N GLU A 79 -2.25 -1.67 -15.72
CA GLU A 79 -1.56 -2.07 -14.49
C GLU A 79 -2.42 -2.94 -13.55
N LEU A 80 -3.73 -2.65 -13.47
CA LEU A 80 -4.66 -3.54 -12.76
C LEU A 80 -4.77 -4.92 -13.43
N GLY A 81 -4.61 -4.99 -14.75
CA GLY A 81 -4.50 -6.25 -15.49
C GLY A 81 -3.26 -7.04 -15.09
N ASP A 82 -2.11 -6.36 -14.96
CA ASP A 82 -0.85 -6.97 -14.57
C ASP A 82 -0.86 -7.42 -13.10
N VAL A 83 -1.42 -6.65 -12.18
CA VAL A 83 -1.69 -7.09 -10.80
C VAL A 83 -2.58 -8.34 -10.79
N LEU A 84 -3.65 -8.37 -11.59
CA LEU A 84 -4.54 -9.52 -11.68
C LEU A 84 -3.82 -10.74 -12.26
N MET A 85 -2.99 -10.55 -13.30
CA MET A 85 -2.14 -11.58 -13.87
C MET A 85 -1.23 -12.19 -12.80
N GLN A 86 -0.56 -11.39 -11.97
CA GLN A 86 0.27 -11.88 -10.86
C GLN A 86 -0.53 -12.76 -9.90
N VAL A 87 -1.74 -12.36 -9.52
CA VAL A 87 -2.60 -13.17 -8.64
C VAL A 87 -2.94 -14.51 -9.27
N VAL A 88 -3.35 -14.52 -10.56
CA VAL A 88 -3.71 -15.75 -11.28
C VAL A 88 -2.49 -16.64 -11.47
N LEU A 89 -1.32 -16.09 -11.81
CA LEU A 89 -0.08 -16.85 -12.01
C LEU A 89 0.39 -17.49 -10.69
N HIS A 90 0.38 -16.75 -9.58
CA HIS A 90 0.68 -17.31 -8.27
C HIS A 90 -0.29 -18.43 -7.88
N ALA A 91 -1.59 -18.25 -8.12
CA ALA A 91 -2.59 -19.30 -7.86
C ALA A 91 -2.39 -20.54 -8.74
N GLN A 92 -1.94 -20.37 -10.00
CA GLN A 92 -1.62 -21.48 -10.88
C GLN A 92 -0.35 -22.22 -10.42
N ILE A 93 0.68 -21.52 -9.96
CA ILE A 93 1.89 -22.13 -9.38
C ILE A 93 1.52 -23.01 -8.18
N ALA A 94 0.67 -22.50 -7.29
CA ALA A 94 0.18 -23.26 -6.14
C ALA A 94 -0.65 -24.49 -6.55
N ALA A 95 -1.51 -24.33 -7.56
CA ALA A 95 -2.31 -25.44 -8.10
C ALA A 95 -1.43 -26.53 -8.72
N ASP A 96 -0.36 -26.18 -9.45
CA ASP A 96 0.61 -27.11 -10.01
C ASP A 96 1.35 -27.89 -8.89
N ALA A 97 1.53 -27.27 -7.73
CA ALA A 97 2.13 -27.90 -6.53
C ALA A 97 1.10 -28.69 -5.69
N GLY A 98 -0.18 -28.61 -6.00
CA GLY A 98 -1.27 -29.25 -5.23
C GLY A 98 -1.55 -28.56 -3.88
N GLU A 99 -1.22 -27.29 -3.72
CA GLU A 99 -1.37 -26.54 -2.46
C GLU A 99 -2.77 -25.88 -2.35
N PHE A 100 -3.12 -25.00 -3.28
CA PHE A 100 -4.41 -24.33 -3.38
C PHE A 100 -4.69 -23.85 -4.81
N THR A 101 -5.91 -23.41 -5.08
CA THR A 101 -6.35 -22.93 -6.40
C THR A 101 -6.81 -21.47 -6.34
N LEU A 102 -6.98 -20.82 -7.49
CA LEU A 102 -7.61 -19.50 -7.58
C LEU A 102 -9.02 -19.49 -6.97
N ALA A 103 -9.76 -20.60 -7.08
CA ALA A 103 -11.10 -20.72 -6.48
C ALA A 103 -11.02 -20.67 -4.94
N ASP A 104 -9.97 -21.19 -4.32
CA ASP A 104 -9.76 -21.11 -2.89
C ASP A 104 -9.42 -19.68 -2.48
N VAL A 105 -8.53 -19.01 -3.22
CA VAL A 105 -8.20 -17.59 -3.01
C VAL A 105 -9.45 -16.71 -3.06
N ALA A 106 -10.28 -16.89 -4.10
CA ALA A 106 -11.53 -16.13 -4.27
C ALA A 106 -12.54 -16.43 -3.15
N ARG A 107 -12.72 -17.69 -2.78
CA ARG A 107 -13.62 -18.10 -1.70
C ARG A 107 -13.22 -17.52 -0.35
N ASP A 108 -11.92 -17.54 -0.04
CA ASP A 108 -11.41 -17.05 1.24
C ASP A 108 -11.56 -15.54 1.38
N ILE A 109 -11.29 -14.79 0.32
CA ILE A 109 -11.48 -13.34 0.36
C ILE A 109 -12.96 -12.96 0.39
N ASP A 110 -13.83 -13.66 -0.35
CA ASP A 110 -15.27 -13.43 -0.35
C ASP A 110 -15.87 -13.69 1.05
N ALA A 111 -15.57 -14.84 1.66
CA ALA A 111 -16.02 -15.17 3.02
C ALA A 111 -15.54 -14.14 4.04
N LYS A 112 -14.31 -13.62 3.89
CA LYS A 112 -13.75 -12.58 4.74
C LYS A 112 -14.47 -11.25 4.56
N LEU A 113 -14.80 -10.86 3.33
CA LEU A 113 -15.55 -9.63 3.03
C LEU A 113 -16.96 -9.69 3.62
N ILE A 114 -17.70 -10.77 3.37
CA ILE A 114 -19.04 -10.99 3.93
C ILE A 114 -19.01 -10.87 5.46
N ARG A 115 -18.09 -11.57 6.12
CA ARG A 115 -17.97 -11.56 7.59
C ARG A 115 -17.64 -10.18 8.16
N ARG A 116 -16.84 -9.37 7.43
CA ARG A 116 -16.40 -8.04 7.90
C ARG A 116 -17.35 -6.90 7.54
N HIS A 117 -18.42 -7.21 6.81
CA HIS A 117 -19.44 -6.23 6.44
C HIS A 117 -20.85 -6.68 6.90
N PRO A 118 -21.03 -6.93 8.22
CA PRO A 118 -22.33 -7.37 8.73
C PRO A 118 -23.44 -6.30 8.58
N HIS A 119 -23.07 -5.05 8.31
CA HIS A 119 -23.99 -3.97 7.98
C HIS A 119 -24.51 -4.05 6.52
N VAL A 120 -23.93 -4.90 5.66
CA VAL A 120 -24.38 -5.13 4.28
C VAL A 120 -24.99 -6.54 4.15
N PHE A 121 -24.38 -7.54 4.79
CA PHE A 121 -24.71 -8.95 4.63
C PHE A 121 -25.38 -9.59 5.85
N GLY A 122 -25.58 -8.82 6.93
CA GLY A 122 -26.18 -9.26 8.19
C GLY A 122 -27.21 -8.27 8.73
N ASP A 123 -27.42 -8.28 10.03
CA ASP A 123 -28.49 -7.52 10.71
C ASP A 123 -27.97 -6.31 11.51
N VAL A 124 -26.79 -5.79 11.18
CA VAL A 124 -26.17 -4.62 11.84
C VAL A 124 -26.37 -3.40 10.96
N ASP A 125 -26.92 -2.33 11.53
CA ASP A 125 -27.08 -1.06 10.81
C ASP A 125 -25.81 -0.18 10.96
N ALA A 126 -25.45 0.55 9.92
CA ALA A 126 -24.42 1.59 9.95
C ALA A 126 -24.75 2.70 8.94
N ASP A 127 -24.88 3.92 9.43
CA ASP A 127 -25.29 5.08 8.64
C ASP A 127 -24.11 6.02 8.27
N SER A 128 -22.90 5.70 8.77
CA SER A 128 -21.69 6.50 8.52
C SER A 128 -20.44 5.65 8.36
N SER A 129 -19.45 6.20 7.64
CA SER A 129 -18.13 5.56 7.47
C SER A 129 -17.44 5.28 8.80
N ASP A 130 -17.62 6.15 9.80
CA ASP A 130 -17.04 5.98 11.13
C ASP A 130 -17.66 4.79 11.88
N GLU A 131 -18.96 4.57 11.72
CA GLU A 131 -19.64 3.40 12.28
C GLU A 131 -19.18 2.11 11.60
N VAL A 132 -19.04 2.12 10.29
CA VAL A 132 -18.45 0.99 9.54
C VAL A 132 -17.05 0.65 10.02
N LEU A 133 -16.19 1.65 10.25
CA LEU A 133 -14.84 1.44 10.78
C LEU A 133 -14.85 0.84 12.20
N LYS A 134 -15.78 1.26 13.05
CA LYS A 134 -15.95 0.66 14.40
C LYS A 134 -16.34 -0.80 14.31
N ILE A 135 -17.37 -1.12 13.52
CA ILE A 135 -17.83 -2.50 13.28
C ILE A 135 -16.68 -3.35 12.75
N TRP A 136 -15.92 -2.84 11.80
CA TRP A 136 -14.78 -3.54 11.23
C TRP A 136 -13.69 -3.87 12.27
N ASN A 137 -13.41 -2.92 13.16
CA ASN A 137 -12.46 -3.12 14.24
C ASN A 137 -12.97 -4.14 15.28
N GLU A 138 -14.26 -4.11 15.62
CA GLU A 138 -14.88 -5.10 16.51
C GLU A 138 -14.82 -6.52 15.94
N VAL A 139 -15.13 -6.68 14.64
CA VAL A 139 -15.02 -7.98 13.96
C VAL A 139 -13.58 -8.48 13.97
N LYS A 140 -12.58 -7.60 13.70
CA LYS A 140 -11.17 -7.97 13.78
C LYS A 140 -10.73 -8.39 15.19
N LEU A 141 -11.22 -7.71 16.22
CA LEU A 141 -10.94 -8.08 17.59
C LEU A 141 -11.55 -9.44 17.94
N ALA A 142 -12.80 -9.72 17.49
CA ALA A 142 -13.45 -11.01 17.66
C ALA A 142 -12.70 -12.14 16.93
N GLU A 143 -12.23 -11.90 15.69
CA GLU A 143 -11.37 -12.84 14.94
C GLU A 143 -10.08 -13.16 15.71
N ARG A 144 -9.45 -12.14 16.31
CA ARG A 144 -8.25 -12.32 17.13
C ARG A 144 -8.56 -13.13 18.39
N ALA A 145 -9.61 -12.79 19.12
CA ALA A 145 -10.03 -13.53 20.31
C ALA A 145 -10.36 -15.00 20.01
N ALA A 146 -10.89 -15.30 18.82
CA ALA A 146 -11.12 -16.68 18.37
C ALA A 146 -9.79 -17.41 18.11
N LYS A 147 -8.79 -16.76 17.49
CA LYS A 147 -7.45 -17.31 17.32
C LYS A 147 -6.76 -17.57 18.67
N ASP A 148 -6.84 -16.62 19.61
CA ASP A 148 -6.26 -16.77 20.94
C ASP A 148 -6.86 -17.95 21.71
N LYS A 149 -8.18 -18.21 21.55
CA LYS A 149 -8.84 -19.40 22.10
C LYS A 149 -8.33 -20.69 21.47
N ALA A 150 -8.13 -20.72 20.15
CA ALA A 150 -7.58 -21.88 19.46
C ALA A 150 -6.13 -22.16 19.91
N VAL A 151 -5.33 -21.11 20.13
CA VAL A 151 -3.98 -21.23 20.71
C VAL A 151 -4.05 -21.82 22.13
N ALA A 152 -4.96 -21.31 22.98
CA ALA A 152 -5.12 -21.81 24.34
C ALA A 152 -5.61 -23.27 24.38
N ALA A 153 -6.33 -23.71 23.36
CA ALA A 153 -6.75 -25.11 23.18
C ALA A 153 -5.64 -26.00 22.59
N GLY A 154 -4.49 -25.45 22.20
CA GLY A 154 -3.41 -26.20 21.55
C GLY A 154 -3.67 -26.51 20.07
N GLU A 155 -4.67 -25.87 19.46
CA GLU A 155 -5.09 -26.09 18.07
C GLU A 155 -4.34 -25.16 17.09
N ALA A 156 -3.68 -24.10 17.61
CA ALA A 156 -2.90 -23.16 16.82
C ALA A 156 -1.63 -22.72 17.58
N ALA A 157 -0.62 -22.25 16.84
CA ALA A 157 0.57 -21.65 17.42
C ALA A 157 0.26 -20.21 17.92
N PRO A 158 0.92 -19.74 19.01
CA PRO A 158 0.79 -18.36 19.46
C PRO A 158 1.36 -17.41 18.40
N GLU A 159 0.61 -16.36 18.11
CA GLU A 159 0.98 -15.30 17.17
C GLU A 159 1.12 -13.97 17.92
N GLY A 160 2.27 -13.35 17.84
CA GLY A 160 2.53 -12.04 18.44
C GLY A 160 1.65 -10.93 17.81
N LEU A 161 1.47 -9.84 18.54
CA LEU A 161 0.67 -8.70 18.05
C LEU A 161 1.16 -8.20 16.69
N LEU A 162 2.45 -8.18 16.50
CA LEU A 162 3.12 -7.59 15.34
C LEU A 162 3.43 -8.60 14.22
N ASP A 163 3.33 -9.91 14.48
CA ASP A 163 3.69 -10.97 13.51
C ASP A 163 2.88 -10.90 12.21
N GLY A 164 1.66 -10.38 12.28
CA GLY A 164 0.82 -10.16 11.10
C GLY A 164 1.15 -8.86 10.33
N VAL A 165 2.28 -8.18 10.60
CA VAL A 165 2.78 -7.06 9.78
C VAL A 165 3.84 -7.62 8.82
N PRO A 166 3.60 -7.57 7.49
CA PRO A 166 4.58 -8.08 6.54
C PRO A 166 5.90 -7.30 6.62
N THR A 167 7.02 -8.01 6.68
CA THR A 167 8.36 -7.43 6.80
C THR A 167 8.91 -6.84 5.50
N HIS A 168 8.26 -7.12 4.37
CA HIS A 168 8.65 -6.61 3.04
C HIS A 168 7.87 -5.37 2.59
N LEU A 169 7.06 -4.79 3.48
CA LEU A 169 6.42 -3.51 3.21
C LEU A 169 7.46 -2.39 3.13
N PRO A 170 7.19 -1.30 2.36
CA PRO A 170 7.96 -0.06 2.47
C PRO A 170 8.11 0.38 3.92
N ALA A 171 9.27 0.92 4.28
CA ALA A 171 9.64 1.13 5.67
C ALA A 171 8.67 2.03 6.44
N LEU A 172 8.21 3.14 5.83
CA LEU A 172 7.25 4.04 6.48
C LEU A 172 5.88 3.37 6.64
N MET A 173 5.42 2.60 5.64
CA MET A 173 4.18 1.83 5.73
C MET A 173 4.27 0.75 6.81
N GLN A 174 5.41 0.06 6.92
CA GLN A 174 5.65 -0.94 7.96
C GLN A 174 5.61 -0.30 9.36
N ALA A 175 6.36 0.80 9.56
CA ALA A 175 6.39 1.57 10.79
C ALA A 175 4.98 2.03 11.20
N GLN A 176 4.23 2.61 10.28
CA GLN A 176 2.86 3.06 10.54
C GLN A 176 1.90 1.91 10.89
N LYS A 177 2.06 0.73 10.28
CA LYS A 177 1.27 -0.47 10.63
C LYS A 177 1.63 -1.02 12.00
N VAL A 178 2.92 -1.10 12.33
CA VAL A 178 3.42 -1.51 13.65
C VAL A 178 2.85 -0.60 14.73
N SER A 179 3.05 0.71 14.57
CA SER A 179 2.55 1.72 15.48
C SER A 179 1.02 1.67 15.67
N ARG A 180 0.25 1.54 14.58
CA ARG A 180 -1.21 1.41 14.63
C ARG A 180 -1.67 0.19 15.41
N LYS A 181 -0.96 -0.93 15.31
CA LYS A 181 -1.27 -2.14 16.09
C LYS A 181 -0.96 -1.96 17.56
N ALA A 182 0.15 -1.30 17.90
CA ALA A 182 0.52 -0.98 19.27
C ALA A 182 -0.51 -0.02 19.92
N ALA A 183 -0.90 1.03 19.20
CA ALA A 183 -1.93 1.96 19.65
C ALA A 183 -3.29 1.29 19.90
N ALA A 184 -3.67 0.31 19.09
CA ALA A 184 -4.94 -0.43 19.24
C ALA A 184 -5.05 -1.24 20.55
N VAL A 185 -3.94 -1.50 21.23
CA VAL A 185 -3.92 -2.19 22.55
C VAL A 185 -3.60 -1.24 23.70
N GLY A 186 -3.63 0.08 23.43
CA GLY A 186 -3.44 1.12 24.45
C GLY A 186 -2.01 1.63 24.59
N PHE A 187 -1.06 1.17 23.78
CA PHE A 187 0.28 1.76 23.72
C PHE A 187 0.27 2.96 22.75
N GLU A 188 -0.18 4.10 23.30
CA GLU A 188 -0.50 5.30 22.52
C GLU A 188 -0.20 6.57 23.31
N TRP A 189 0.31 7.60 22.64
CA TRP A 189 0.41 8.97 23.18
C TRP A 189 -0.98 9.60 23.36
N GLU A 190 -1.15 10.44 24.39
CA GLU A 190 -2.44 11.10 24.64
C GLU A 190 -2.75 12.12 23.54
N THR A 191 -1.81 12.97 23.18
CA THR A 191 -1.98 14.04 22.20
C THR A 191 -0.98 13.96 21.05
N VAL A 192 -1.26 14.67 19.97
CA VAL A 192 -0.28 14.84 18.88
C VAL A 192 0.93 15.66 19.33
N GLN A 193 0.75 16.58 20.30
CA GLN A 193 1.86 17.35 20.85
C GLN A 193 2.88 16.45 21.56
N ASP A 194 2.44 15.43 22.30
CA ASP A 194 3.35 14.48 22.95
C ASP A 194 4.22 13.74 21.91
N VAL A 195 3.66 13.47 20.72
CA VAL A 195 4.44 12.87 19.62
C VAL A 195 5.45 13.86 19.02
N TRP A 196 5.11 15.15 18.96
CA TRP A 196 6.06 16.18 18.53
C TRP A 196 7.17 16.41 19.55
N ASP A 197 6.88 16.24 20.83
CA ASP A 197 7.88 16.31 21.89
C ASP A 197 8.85 15.11 21.78
N GLU A 198 8.35 13.91 21.46
CA GLU A 198 9.17 12.74 21.12
C GLU A 198 10.06 12.98 19.90
N VAL A 199 9.52 13.56 18.80
CA VAL A 199 10.34 13.94 17.63
C VAL A 199 11.49 14.89 18.03
N ALA A 200 11.25 15.79 18.98
CA ALA A 200 12.27 16.71 19.46
C ALA A 200 13.35 15.99 20.31
N GLU A 201 12.96 14.97 21.09
CA GLU A 201 13.84 14.12 21.88
C GLU A 201 14.72 13.26 20.96
N GLU A 202 14.13 12.51 20.03
CA GLU A 202 14.85 11.69 19.04
C GLU A 202 15.82 12.52 18.19
N ARG A 203 15.43 13.74 17.84
CA ARG A 203 16.34 14.67 17.17
C ARG A 203 17.53 15.03 18.02
N ALA A 204 17.33 15.29 19.31
CA ALA A 204 18.42 15.65 20.24
C ALA A 204 19.37 14.46 20.45
N GLU A 205 18.86 13.24 20.53
CA GLU A 205 19.65 12.01 20.62
C GLU A 205 20.48 11.79 19.35
N PHE A 206 19.86 11.94 18.16
CA PHE A 206 20.58 11.93 16.88
C PHE A 206 21.70 12.99 16.82
N GLU A 207 21.47 14.22 17.32
CA GLU A 207 22.47 15.30 17.33
C GLU A 207 23.59 15.03 18.33
N ALA A 208 23.35 14.27 19.41
CA ALA A 208 24.33 13.92 20.42
C ALA A 208 25.31 12.84 19.94
N GLU A 209 24.92 11.98 19.02
CA GLU A 209 25.77 10.91 18.54
C GLU A 209 26.83 11.36 17.53
N ALA A 210 27.97 10.65 17.53
CA ALA A 210 29.11 10.99 16.68
C ALA A 210 28.80 10.84 15.19
N PRO A 211 29.19 11.81 14.33
CA PRO A 211 28.97 11.68 12.88
C PRO A 211 29.56 10.38 12.31
N GLY A 212 28.71 9.57 11.64
CA GLY A 212 29.11 8.32 11.00
C GLY A 212 29.17 7.12 11.96
N SER A 213 28.71 7.25 13.20
CA SER A 213 28.58 6.12 14.12
C SER A 213 27.33 5.28 13.79
N PRO A 214 27.33 3.97 14.09
CA PRO A 214 26.13 3.13 13.98
C PRO A 214 24.99 3.60 14.88
N GLU A 215 25.31 4.14 16.06
CA GLU A 215 24.35 4.69 17.01
C GLU A 215 23.60 5.86 16.39
N ARG A 216 24.31 6.78 15.73
CA ARG A 216 23.69 7.91 15.02
C ARG A 216 22.76 7.45 13.89
N GLU A 217 23.08 6.35 13.20
CA GLU A 217 22.19 5.77 12.18
C GLU A 217 20.90 5.22 12.82
N MET A 218 20.99 4.62 14.00
CA MET A 218 19.82 4.12 14.74
C MET A 218 18.92 5.27 15.18
N GLU A 219 19.48 6.31 15.81
CA GLU A 219 18.70 7.49 16.24
C GLU A 219 18.01 8.20 15.06
N PHE A 220 18.63 8.20 13.87
CA PHE A 220 17.96 8.69 12.68
C PHE A 220 16.75 7.83 12.30
N GLY A 221 16.84 6.52 12.51
CA GLY A 221 15.72 5.58 12.32
C GLY A 221 14.58 5.87 13.31
N ASP A 222 14.90 6.13 14.58
CA ASP A 222 13.93 6.41 15.64
C ASP A 222 13.24 7.76 15.39
N LEU A 223 13.99 8.78 14.97
CA LEU A 223 13.44 10.06 14.49
C LEU A 223 12.43 9.87 13.33
N LEU A 224 12.74 9.02 12.34
CA LEU A 224 11.81 8.72 11.25
C LEU A 224 10.56 7.98 11.77
N PHE A 225 10.72 7.07 12.73
CA PHE A 225 9.60 6.36 13.35
C PHE A 225 8.69 7.30 14.13
N ALA A 226 9.27 8.26 14.89
CA ALA A 226 8.51 9.30 15.59
C ALA A 226 7.71 10.18 14.59
N LEU A 227 8.31 10.60 13.46
CA LEU A 227 7.62 11.33 12.40
C LEU A 227 6.47 10.53 11.77
N VAL A 228 6.63 9.21 11.59
CA VAL A 228 5.54 8.33 11.14
C VAL A 228 4.41 8.29 12.16
N ASN A 229 4.70 8.37 13.45
CA ASN A 229 3.66 8.45 14.49
C ASN A 229 2.91 9.78 14.47
N VAL A 230 3.57 10.90 14.17
CA VAL A 230 2.89 12.17 13.89
C VAL A 230 1.92 12.01 12.73
N ALA A 231 2.37 11.50 11.59
CA ALA A 231 1.53 11.25 10.43
C ALA A 231 0.30 10.39 10.78
N ARG A 232 0.51 9.32 11.54
CA ARG A 232 -0.58 8.43 11.99
C ARG A 232 -1.61 9.17 12.86
N LYS A 233 -1.17 9.98 13.80
CA LYS A 233 -2.04 10.76 14.70
C LYS A 233 -2.87 11.80 13.93
N GLU A 234 -2.27 12.39 12.89
CA GLU A 234 -2.93 13.37 12.00
C GLU A 234 -3.78 12.70 10.90
N GLY A 235 -3.84 11.35 10.85
CA GLY A 235 -4.58 10.64 9.82
C GLY A 235 -3.93 10.66 8.44
N ILE A 236 -2.64 10.97 8.38
CA ILE A 236 -1.84 11.03 7.14
C ILE A 236 -1.23 9.65 6.87
N ASP A 237 -1.25 9.19 5.62
CA ASP A 237 -0.43 8.06 5.18
C ASP A 237 0.99 8.54 4.89
N ALA A 238 1.95 8.09 5.71
CA ALA A 238 3.33 8.59 5.67
C ALA A 238 4.05 8.20 4.36
N GLU A 239 3.80 7.00 3.84
CA GLU A 239 4.39 6.52 2.59
C GLU A 239 3.89 7.34 1.41
N SER A 240 2.57 7.49 1.26
CA SER A 240 1.94 8.28 0.20
C SER A 240 2.35 9.75 0.28
N ALA A 241 2.45 10.34 1.48
CA ALA A 241 2.88 11.72 1.66
C ALA A 241 4.31 11.95 1.17
N LEU A 242 5.24 11.02 1.49
CA LEU A 242 6.63 11.13 1.03
C LEU A 242 6.74 10.90 -0.48
N ARG A 243 6.00 9.94 -1.04
CA ARG A 243 5.91 9.69 -2.49
C ARG A 243 5.43 10.96 -3.22
N ALA A 244 4.33 11.55 -2.77
CA ALA A 244 3.78 12.79 -3.35
C ALA A 244 4.80 13.94 -3.29
N SER A 245 5.54 14.08 -2.18
CA SER A 245 6.62 15.08 -2.05
C SER A 245 7.76 14.80 -3.03
N THR A 246 8.14 13.54 -3.21
CA THR A 246 9.18 13.12 -4.17
C THR A 246 8.73 13.37 -5.60
N ALA A 247 7.49 13.05 -5.95
CA ALA A 247 6.90 13.33 -7.26
C ALA A 247 6.87 14.84 -7.56
N LYS A 248 6.49 15.66 -6.56
CA LYS A 248 6.57 17.12 -6.67
C LYS A 248 7.99 17.60 -6.94
N PHE A 249 8.98 17.06 -6.24
CA PHE A 249 10.39 17.38 -6.49
C PHE A 249 10.79 17.03 -7.93
N ARG A 250 10.43 15.85 -8.42
CA ARG A 250 10.72 15.41 -9.79
C ARG A 250 10.10 16.33 -10.85
N ARG A 251 8.84 16.75 -10.66
CA ARG A 251 8.18 17.69 -11.61
C ARG A 251 8.92 19.03 -11.68
N ARG A 252 9.28 19.59 -10.53
CA ARG A 252 10.04 20.85 -10.48
C ARG A 252 11.41 20.72 -11.12
N TRP A 253 12.08 19.59 -10.88
CA TRP A 253 13.36 19.30 -11.48
C TRP A 253 13.25 19.23 -13.01
N ALA A 254 12.26 18.54 -13.55
CA ALA A 254 11.99 18.48 -14.98
C ALA A 254 11.69 19.87 -15.58
N ALA A 255 10.97 20.73 -14.86
CA ALA A 255 10.77 22.13 -15.30
C ALA A 255 12.08 22.92 -15.33
N MET A 256 12.96 22.75 -14.34
CA MET A 256 14.30 23.36 -14.37
C MET A 256 15.13 22.86 -15.56
N GLU A 257 15.13 21.56 -15.84
CA GLU A 257 15.81 20.98 -17.01
C GLU A 257 15.29 21.57 -18.33
N GLN A 258 13.98 21.79 -18.44
CA GLN A 258 13.39 22.44 -19.59
C GLN A 258 13.83 23.90 -19.72
N MET A 259 13.82 24.66 -18.61
CA MET A 259 14.24 26.07 -18.60
C MET A 259 15.70 26.24 -19.04
N VAL A 260 16.62 25.40 -18.59
CA VAL A 260 18.03 25.49 -19.02
C VAL A 260 18.22 24.99 -20.42
N ALA A 261 17.48 23.99 -20.90
CA ALA A 261 17.51 23.54 -22.30
C ALA A 261 17.07 24.68 -23.24
N ASP A 262 16.01 25.40 -22.91
CA ASP A 262 15.52 26.55 -23.68
C ASP A 262 16.53 27.72 -23.68
N ALA A 263 17.24 27.90 -22.57
CA ALA A 263 18.30 28.90 -22.43
C ALA A 263 19.65 28.48 -23.03
N HIS A 264 19.79 27.22 -23.49
CA HIS A 264 21.05 26.61 -23.95
C HIS A 264 22.19 26.67 -22.91
N VAL A 265 21.86 26.47 -21.66
CA VAL A 265 22.76 26.44 -20.49
C VAL A 265 22.84 25.01 -19.94
N ASP A 266 23.98 24.62 -19.39
CA ASP A 266 24.14 23.35 -18.69
C ASP A 266 23.83 23.53 -17.19
N LEU A 267 22.93 22.70 -16.63
CA LEU A 267 22.64 22.68 -15.19
C LEU A 267 23.91 22.51 -14.33
N ALA A 268 24.87 21.72 -14.81
CA ALA A 268 26.13 21.46 -14.11
C ALA A 268 27.07 22.67 -14.02
N GLU A 269 26.87 23.67 -14.89
CA GLU A 269 27.66 24.90 -14.88
C GLU A 269 27.06 26.01 -13.99
N LEU A 270 25.83 25.78 -13.47
CA LEU A 270 25.17 26.76 -12.62
C LEU A 270 25.72 26.72 -11.18
N SER A 271 25.81 27.89 -10.58
CA SER A 271 26.06 28.01 -9.15
C SER A 271 24.85 27.54 -8.33
N THR A 272 25.07 27.22 -7.06
CA THR A 272 23.96 26.90 -6.12
C THR A 272 22.88 28.00 -6.10
N HIS A 273 23.29 29.28 -6.25
CA HIS A 273 22.34 30.39 -6.34
C HIS A 273 21.50 30.31 -7.61
N GLY A 274 22.12 30.09 -8.76
CA GLY A 274 21.39 29.92 -10.03
C GLY A 274 20.45 28.71 -10.03
N LEU A 275 20.83 27.60 -9.41
CA LEU A 275 19.95 26.46 -9.21
C LEU A 275 18.75 26.79 -8.31
N ASN A 276 18.97 27.57 -7.25
CA ASN A 276 17.87 28.01 -6.37
C ASN A 276 16.91 28.98 -7.08
N ASP A 277 17.44 29.88 -7.92
CA ASP A 277 16.61 30.80 -8.72
C ASP A 277 15.71 30.03 -9.70
N LEU A 278 16.26 29.00 -10.37
CA LEU A 278 15.48 28.10 -11.23
C LEU A 278 14.43 27.29 -10.45
N TRP A 279 14.78 26.81 -9.27
CA TRP A 279 13.86 26.10 -8.40
C TRP A 279 12.70 26.97 -7.97
N ASP A 280 12.96 28.23 -7.60
CA ASP A 280 11.92 29.18 -7.23
C ASP A 280 11.05 29.58 -8.45
N ALA A 281 11.64 29.66 -9.64
CA ALA A 281 10.89 29.84 -10.89
C ALA A 281 9.96 28.64 -11.16
N ALA A 282 10.47 27.43 -11.08
CA ALA A 282 9.68 26.20 -11.24
C ALA A 282 8.52 26.08 -10.23
N LYS A 283 8.73 26.56 -8.99
CA LYS A 283 7.67 26.66 -7.98
C LYS A 283 6.58 27.67 -8.33
N ALA A 284 6.94 28.73 -9.03
CA ALA A 284 5.99 29.79 -9.39
C ALA A 284 5.09 29.39 -10.57
N GLU A 285 5.47 28.36 -11.33
CA GLU A 285 4.69 27.82 -12.45
C GLU A 285 3.66 26.73 -12.03
N GLU A 286 3.72 26.22 -10.80
CA GLU A 286 2.73 25.29 -10.23
C GLU A 286 1.47 26.03 -9.71
#